data_6b72dfd1be8c3dc5e4e9ad7ceeb93621
#
_entry.id   6b72dfd1be8c3dc5e4e9ad7ceeb93621
#
_cell.length_a   1.000
_cell.length_b   1.000
_cell.length_c   1.000
_cell.angle_alpha   90.00
_cell.angle_beta   90.00
_cell.angle_gamma   90.00
#
_symmetry.space_group_name_H-M   'P 1'
#
loop_
_entity.id
_entity.type
_entity.pdbx_description
1 polymer ?
#
loop_
_entity_poly.entity_id
_entity_poly.type
_entity_poly.pdbx_seq_one_letter_code
_entity_poly.pdbx_strand_id
1 'polypeptide(L)'
;MKKKIEKEVRFLKIYAAIATLVCAVFFFSAFVLQTKKQKFEEIDVERINIVEKDGKLRMVISNEERQHPGIVNGKIIPRKGQRPPGMIFFNHLGDEMGGLIFGDNGGNGHFGSLTFDKVRNDQVIGFRDLESDNGTYQTGLEMWQQPNIPSDVLEAKKRVDQKNA
;
A
#
# COMPACT_ATOMS: atom_id res chain seq x y z
N MET A 1 70.02 1.10 -6.42
CA MET A 1 68.74 0.55 -6.90
C MET A 1 67.87 0.02 -5.78
N LYS A 2 68.35 -0.81 -4.87
CA LYS A 2 67.56 -1.38 -3.72
C LYS A 2 66.88 -0.32 -2.81
N LYS A 3 67.62 0.71 -2.37
CA LYS A 3 67.08 1.79 -1.50
C LYS A 3 65.97 2.63 -2.17
N LYS A 4 65.96 2.75 -3.52
CA LYS A 4 64.90 3.48 -4.22
C LYS A 4 63.61 2.65 -4.26
N ILE A 5 63.72 1.35 -4.50
CA ILE A 5 62.56 0.43 -4.49
C ILE A 5 61.94 0.34 -3.10
N GLU A 6 62.73 0.27 -2.03
CA GLU A 6 62.23 0.25 -0.65
C GLU A 6 61.46 1.51 -0.29
N LYS A 7 61.90 2.68 -0.78
CA LYS A 7 61.19 3.95 -0.57
C LYS A 7 59.86 4.01 -1.33
N GLU A 8 59.81 3.52 -2.56
CA GLU A 8 58.61 3.46 -3.35
C GLU A 8 57.59 2.48 -2.78
N VAL A 9 58.03 1.30 -2.33
CA VAL A 9 57.17 0.31 -1.65
C VAL A 9 56.62 0.87 -0.31
N ARG A 10 57.43 1.62 0.44
CA ARG A 10 56.96 2.27 1.67
C ARG A 10 55.88 3.33 1.36
N PHE A 11 56.09 4.13 0.34
CA PHE A 11 55.10 5.12 -0.12
C PHE A 11 53.80 4.48 -0.54
N LEU A 12 53.84 3.39 -1.37
CA LEU A 12 52.69 2.64 -1.77
C LEU A 12 51.89 2.04 -0.60
N LYS A 13 52.59 1.51 0.42
CA LYS A 13 51.94 0.98 1.63
C LYS A 13 51.19 2.07 2.39
N ILE A 14 51.80 3.25 2.55
CA ILE A 14 51.17 4.40 3.23
C ILE A 14 49.94 4.87 2.43
N TYR A 15 50.10 5.00 1.11
CA TYR A 15 48.99 5.40 0.25
C TYR A 15 47.83 4.42 0.33
N ALA A 16 48.09 3.10 0.24
CA ALA A 16 47.07 2.06 0.36
C ALA A 16 46.36 2.11 1.71
N ALA A 17 47.12 2.31 2.82
CA ALA A 17 46.54 2.43 4.16
C ALA A 17 45.61 3.64 4.28
N ILE A 18 46.03 4.80 3.77
CA ILE A 18 45.20 6.02 3.77
C ILE A 18 43.94 5.82 2.90
N ALA A 19 44.09 5.29 1.69
CA ALA A 19 42.94 5.02 0.79
C ALA A 19 41.95 4.07 1.45
N THR A 20 42.39 2.99 2.07
CA THR A 20 41.54 2.04 2.79
C THR A 20 40.82 2.72 3.96
N LEU A 21 41.51 3.58 4.73
CA LEU A 21 40.89 4.31 5.84
C LEU A 21 39.79 5.26 5.33
N VAL A 22 40.06 6.00 4.26
CA VAL A 22 39.08 6.90 3.64
C VAL A 22 37.85 6.13 3.17
N CYS A 23 38.03 5.01 2.45
CA CYS A 23 36.94 4.14 2.02
C CYS A 23 36.12 3.61 3.22
N ALA A 24 36.77 3.18 4.29
CA ALA A 24 36.11 2.72 5.50
C ALA A 24 35.25 3.83 6.14
N VAL A 25 35.77 5.06 6.24
CA VAL A 25 35.01 6.21 6.77
C VAL A 25 33.76 6.49 5.93
N PHE A 26 33.87 6.49 4.59
CA PHE A 26 32.71 6.66 3.72
C PHE A 26 31.70 5.53 3.88
N PHE A 27 32.16 4.29 3.95
CA PHE A 27 31.31 3.13 4.15
C PHE A 27 30.52 3.21 5.46
N PHE A 28 31.19 3.47 6.58
CA PHE A 28 30.53 3.60 7.88
C PHE A 28 29.62 4.84 7.96
N SER A 29 30.00 5.96 7.34
CA SER A 29 29.15 7.16 7.29
C SER A 29 27.81 6.91 6.59
N ALA A 30 27.78 6.06 5.55
CA ALA A 30 26.55 5.71 4.86
C ALA A 30 25.55 4.96 5.76
N PHE A 31 26.03 4.14 6.70
CA PHE A 31 25.17 3.42 7.64
C PHE A 31 24.60 4.32 8.77
N VAL A 32 25.33 5.33 9.19
CA VAL A 32 24.90 6.25 10.27
C VAL A 32 23.77 7.18 9.81
N LEU A 33 23.65 7.46 8.52
CA LEU A 33 22.63 8.34 7.96
C LEU A 33 21.22 7.71 7.91
N GLN A 34 21.10 6.38 8.06
CA GLN A 34 19.81 5.67 7.93
C GLN A 34 18.88 5.77 9.14
N THR A 35 19.34 6.28 10.29
CA THR A 35 18.56 6.27 11.54
C THR A 35 17.84 7.59 11.86
N LYS A 36 18.02 8.64 11.07
CA LYS A 36 17.32 9.91 11.29
C LYS A 36 15.90 9.85 10.75
N LYS A 37 14.92 10.17 11.61
CA LYS A 37 13.54 10.42 11.18
C LYS A 37 13.57 11.51 10.10
N GLN A 38 13.09 11.18 8.91
CA GLN A 38 12.95 12.16 7.84
C GLN A 38 11.71 13.01 8.13
N LYS A 39 11.84 14.33 7.97
CA LYS A 39 10.74 15.29 8.05
C LYS A 39 10.58 15.90 6.67
N PHE A 40 9.38 15.83 6.14
CA PHE A 40 9.00 16.41 4.86
C PHE A 40 8.02 17.55 5.12
N GLU A 41 8.12 18.64 4.36
CA GLU A 41 7.12 19.70 4.34
C GLU A 41 5.98 19.32 3.39
N GLU A 42 6.31 18.67 2.28
CA GLU A 42 5.40 18.19 1.26
C GLU A 42 5.94 16.88 0.67
N ILE A 43 5.07 16.00 0.21
CA ILE A 43 5.44 14.75 -0.43
C ILE A 43 4.45 14.39 -1.53
N ASP A 44 4.94 14.23 -2.77
CA ASP A 44 4.17 13.73 -3.91
C ASP A 44 4.44 12.25 -4.09
N VAL A 45 3.42 11.42 -3.90
CA VAL A 45 3.53 9.97 -3.99
C VAL A 45 2.32 9.35 -4.66
N GLU A 46 2.51 8.30 -5.41
CA GLU A 46 1.43 7.51 -6.00
C GLU A 46 0.81 6.53 -5.00
N ARG A 47 1.61 6.06 -4.02
CA ARG A 47 1.16 5.12 -2.99
C ARG A 47 1.99 5.18 -1.72
N ILE A 48 1.30 5.12 -0.58
CA ILE A 48 1.87 4.96 0.76
C ILE A 48 1.35 3.66 1.36
N ASN A 49 2.23 2.82 1.89
CA ASN A 49 1.90 1.64 2.66
C ASN A 49 2.23 1.87 4.14
N ILE A 50 1.25 1.73 5.00
CA ILE A 50 1.47 1.63 6.44
C ILE A 50 1.57 0.15 6.78
N VAL A 51 2.71 -0.25 7.35
CA VAL A 51 3.02 -1.65 7.64
C VAL A 51 3.39 -1.84 9.11
N GLU A 52 3.14 -3.02 9.63
CA GLU A 52 3.62 -3.46 10.93
C GLU A 52 5.12 -3.78 10.87
N LYS A 53 5.74 -4.02 12.03
CA LYS A 53 7.17 -4.40 12.11
C LYS A 53 7.50 -5.70 11.37
N ASP A 54 6.53 -6.60 11.25
CA ASP A 54 6.64 -7.87 10.51
C ASP A 54 6.36 -7.71 8.99
N GLY A 55 6.14 -6.47 8.52
CA GLY A 55 5.87 -6.17 7.13
C GLY A 55 4.41 -6.30 6.70
N LYS A 56 3.50 -6.71 7.59
CA LYS A 56 2.07 -6.81 7.27
C LYS A 56 1.47 -5.45 6.97
N LEU A 57 0.72 -5.38 5.88
CA LEU A 57 0.01 -4.18 5.46
C LEU A 57 -1.15 -3.88 6.41
N ARG A 58 -1.26 -2.64 6.86
CA ARG A 58 -2.34 -2.14 7.72
C ARG A 58 -3.20 -1.09 7.06
N MET A 59 -2.61 -0.29 6.19
CA MET A 59 -3.32 0.70 5.40
C MET A 59 -2.57 0.98 4.10
N VAL A 60 -3.32 1.24 3.06
CA VAL A 60 -2.82 1.77 1.79
C VAL A 60 -3.50 3.10 1.54
N ILE A 61 -2.73 4.13 1.17
CA ILE A 61 -3.21 5.36 0.57
C ILE A 61 -2.66 5.37 -0.85
N SER A 62 -3.53 5.49 -1.85
CA SER A 62 -3.08 5.30 -3.24
C SER A 62 -3.95 6.05 -4.25
N ASN A 63 -3.33 6.41 -5.39
CA ASN A 63 -4.05 6.77 -6.59
C ASN A 63 -4.76 5.53 -7.18
N GLU A 64 -5.54 5.71 -8.24
CA GLU A 64 -6.31 4.66 -8.90
C GLU A 64 -5.40 3.56 -9.48
N GLU A 65 -4.33 3.93 -10.19
CA GLU A 65 -3.45 3.00 -10.90
C GLU A 65 -2.76 2.01 -9.95
N ARG A 66 -2.36 2.48 -8.76
CA ARG A 66 -1.62 1.68 -7.78
C ARG A 66 -2.45 1.21 -6.61
N GLN A 67 -3.80 1.31 -6.71
CA GLN A 67 -4.69 0.91 -5.63
C GLN A 67 -4.61 -0.59 -5.35
N HIS A 68 -4.76 -0.94 -4.08
CA HIS A 68 -4.72 -2.34 -3.64
C HIS A 68 -5.95 -3.11 -4.14
N PRO A 69 -5.79 -4.31 -4.73
CA PRO A 69 -6.92 -5.05 -5.34
C PRO A 69 -7.97 -5.54 -4.34
N GLY A 70 -7.64 -5.58 -3.05
CA GLY A 70 -8.48 -6.14 -2.00
C GLY A 70 -8.14 -7.59 -1.68
N ILE A 71 -8.21 -7.94 -0.40
CA ILE A 71 -7.95 -9.30 0.10
C ILE A 71 -9.07 -9.68 1.07
N VAL A 72 -9.63 -10.87 0.88
CA VAL A 72 -10.57 -11.48 1.81
C VAL A 72 -10.14 -12.92 2.03
N ASN A 73 -9.99 -13.33 3.29
CA ASN A 73 -9.57 -14.66 3.68
C ASN A 73 -8.24 -15.08 2.99
N GLY A 74 -7.28 -14.13 2.92
CA GLY A 74 -5.96 -14.32 2.32
C GLY A 74 -5.96 -14.43 0.78
N LYS A 75 -7.10 -14.20 0.12
CA LYS A 75 -7.24 -14.29 -1.34
C LYS A 75 -7.52 -12.93 -1.94
N ILE A 76 -6.83 -12.60 -3.02
CA ILE A 76 -7.14 -11.43 -3.84
C ILE A 76 -8.49 -11.67 -4.52
N ILE A 77 -9.41 -10.70 -4.38
CA ILE A 77 -10.71 -10.73 -5.04
C ILE A 77 -10.57 -10.12 -6.43
N PRO A 78 -10.76 -10.90 -7.51
CA PRO A 78 -10.74 -10.35 -8.85
C PRO A 78 -11.86 -9.31 -9.04
N ARG A 79 -11.50 -8.14 -9.55
CA ARG A 79 -12.46 -7.06 -9.87
C ARG A 79 -12.45 -6.79 -11.36
N LYS A 80 -13.59 -6.34 -11.89
CA LYS A 80 -13.65 -5.77 -13.23
C LYS A 80 -13.28 -4.28 -13.11
N GLY A 81 -12.17 -3.89 -13.74
CA GLY A 81 -11.67 -2.52 -13.69
C GLY A 81 -10.77 -2.22 -12.49
N GLN A 82 -10.24 -1.01 -12.46
CA GLN A 82 -9.41 -0.50 -11.38
C GLN A 82 -10.25 -0.09 -10.17
N ARG A 83 -9.65 -0.10 -8.99
CA ARG A 83 -10.29 0.44 -7.80
C ARG A 83 -10.07 1.96 -7.77
N PRO A 84 -11.06 2.73 -7.29
CA PRO A 84 -10.90 4.15 -7.11
C PRO A 84 -9.74 4.52 -6.20
N PRO A 85 -9.18 5.73 -6.29
CA PRO A 85 -8.20 6.25 -5.37
C PRO A 85 -8.77 6.35 -3.96
N GLY A 86 -7.89 6.39 -2.96
CA GLY A 86 -8.27 6.53 -1.56
C GLY A 86 -7.46 5.69 -0.60
N MET A 87 -8.05 5.37 0.54
CA MET A 87 -7.44 4.60 1.62
C MET A 87 -8.14 3.25 1.77
N ILE A 88 -7.36 2.17 1.92
CA ILE A 88 -7.87 0.84 2.24
C ILE A 88 -7.29 0.38 3.56
N PHE A 89 -8.13 -0.15 4.44
CA PHE A 89 -7.77 -0.63 5.78
C PHE A 89 -7.68 -2.14 5.81
N PHE A 90 -6.69 -2.67 6.56
CA PHE A 90 -6.48 -4.10 6.71
C PHE A 90 -6.43 -4.50 8.19
N ASN A 91 -6.99 -5.65 8.52
CA ASN A 91 -6.90 -6.23 9.85
C ASN A 91 -5.54 -6.93 10.08
N HIS A 92 -5.35 -7.49 11.27
CA HIS A 92 -4.10 -8.20 11.61
C HIS A 92 -3.88 -9.50 10.83
N LEU A 93 -4.92 -10.02 10.18
CA LEU A 93 -4.84 -11.20 9.30
C LEU A 93 -4.41 -10.81 7.86
N GLY A 94 -4.42 -9.51 7.54
CA GLY A 94 -4.17 -8.99 6.19
C GLY A 94 -5.42 -8.92 5.32
N ASP A 95 -6.60 -9.20 5.89
CA ASP A 95 -7.87 -9.05 5.17
C ASP A 95 -8.31 -7.58 5.18
N GLU A 96 -8.95 -7.17 4.11
CA GLU A 96 -9.60 -5.86 4.03
C GLU A 96 -10.69 -5.73 5.09
N MET A 97 -10.77 -4.56 5.72
CA MET A 97 -11.75 -4.25 6.75
C MET A 97 -12.48 -2.92 6.50
N GLY A 98 -12.39 -2.39 5.28
CA GLY A 98 -13.02 -1.16 4.85
C GLY A 98 -12.06 -0.20 4.19
N GLY A 99 -12.54 1.02 3.92
CA GLY A 99 -11.75 2.05 3.29
C GLY A 99 -12.50 3.36 3.11
N LEU A 100 -11.76 4.38 2.72
CA LEU A 100 -12.29 5.64 2.19
C LEU A 100 -11.87 5.70 0.71
N ILE A 101 -12.85 5.69 -0.18
CA ILE A 101 -12.64 5.81 -1.62
C ILE A 101 -13.46 6.97 -2.18
N PHE A 102 -12.98 7.56 -3.25
CA PHE A 102 -13.67 8.64 -3.94
C PHE A 102 -13.28 8.63 -5.42
N GLY A 103 -14.08 9.29 -6.23
CA GLY A 103 -13.79 9.37 -7.66
C GLY A 103 -14.95 9.99 -8.43
N ASP A 104 -14.81 9.92 -9.73
CA ASP A 104 -15.82 10.32 -10.70
C ASP A 104 -15.90 9.27 -11.83
N ASN A 105 -16.83 9.43 -12.72
CA ASN A 105 -17.01 8.56 -13.89
C ASN A 105 -16.51 9.20 -15.18
N GLY A 106 -15.74 10.30 -15.06
CA GLY A 106 -15.29 11.11 -16.21
C GLY A 106 -16.34 12.06 -16.78
N GLY A 107 -17.53 12.09 -16.17
CA GLY A 107 -18.64 13.01 -16.46
C GLY A 107 -18.83 14.05 -15.36
N ASN A 108 -20.09 14.39 -15.08
CA ASN A 108 -20.46 15.31 -14.00
C ASN A 108 -20.75 14.61 -12.68
N GLY A 109 -20.84 13.29 -12.67
CA GLY A 109 -21.09 12.49 -11.48
C GLY A 109 -19.84 12.25 -10.68
N HIS A 110 -19.98 12.12 -9.35
CA HIS A 110 -18.91 11.75 -8.43
C HIS A 110 -19.40 10.79 -7.35
N PHE A 111 -18.46 10.21 -6.63
CA PHE A 111 -18.79 9.41 -5.46
C PHE A 111 -17.70 9.53 -4.38
N GLY A 112 -18.15 9.42 -3.13
CA GLY A 112 -17.31 9.26 -1.96
C GLY A 112 -17.89 8.17 -1.06
N SER A 113 -17.06 7.32 -0.47
CA SER A 113 -17.54 6.28 0.44
C SER A 113 -16.51 5.96 1.50
N LEU A 114 -16.91 6.10 2.78
CA LEU A 114 -16.18 5.58 3.92
C LEU A 114 -16.93 4.37 4.47
N THR A 115 -16.34 3.18 4.39
CA THR A 115 -16.99 1.93 4.81
C THR A 115 -16.16 1.14 5.80
N PHE A 116 -16.85 0.30 6.59
CA PHE A 116 -16.24 -0.74 7.42
C PHE A 116 -16.88 -2.09 7.10
N ASP A 117 -16.03 -3.11 7.04
CA ASP A 117 -16.40 -4.44 6.60
C ASP A 117 -16.51 -5.39 7.79
N LYS A 118 -17.39 -6.37 7.66
CA LYS A 118 -17.39 -7.54 8.52
C LYS A 118 -16.17 -8.41 8.20
N VAL A 119 -15.55 -8.99 9.22
CA VAL A 119 -14.38 -9.86 9.06
C VAL A 119 -14.66 -10.94 8.00
N ARG A 120 -13.76 -11.01 7.01
CA ARG A 120 -13.83 -11.92 5.85
C ARG A 120 -15.11 -11.80 5.03
N ASN A 121 -15.73 -10.63 5.06
CA ASN A 121 -16.97 -10.37 4.36
C ASN A 121 -16.93 -8.96 3.74
N ASP A 122 -18.08 -8.38 3.51
CA ASP A 122 -18.27 -7.08 2.87
C ASP A 122 -18.80 -6.05 3.87
N GLN A 123 -19.09 -4.87 3.42
CA GLN A 123 -19.50 -3.70 4.16
C GLN A 123 -20.68 -3.98 5.09
N VAL A 124 -20.63 -3.47 6.31
CA VAL A 124 -21.73 -3.52 7.28
C VAL A 124 -22.24 -2.14 7.65
N ILE A 125 -21.40 -1.11 7.49
CA ILE A 125 -21.76 0.29 7.71
C ILE A 125 -20.91 1.19 6.80
N GLY A 126 -21.48 2.28 6.32
CA GLY A 126 -20.76 3.28 5.55
C GLY A 126 -21.47 4.60 5.43
N PHE A 127 -20.70 5.65 5.28
CA PHE A 127 -21.14 6.94 4.79
C PHE A 127 -20.93 6.97 3.29
N ARG A 128 -21.94 7.36 2.54
CA ARG A 128 -21.88 7.49 1.09
C ARG A 128 -22.31 8.86 0.63
N ASP A 129 -21.64 9.30 -0.41
CA ASP A 129 -21.99 10.43 -1.23
C ASP A 129 -21.92 10.00 -2.70
N LEU A 130 -23.01 10.04 -3.41
CA LEU A 130 -23.13 9.58 -4.78
C LEU A 130 -23.95 10.57 -5.60
N GLU A 131 -23.35 11.11 -6.63
CA GLU A 131 -24.03 11.96 -7.61
C GLU A 131 -23.86 11.35 -9.02
N SER A 132 -24.97 11.22 -9.71
CA SER A 132 -25.01 10.74 -11.09
C SER A 132 -24.90 11.90 -12.08
N ASP A 133 -24.54 11.62 -13.33
CA ASP A 133 -24.38 12.63 -14.39
C ASP A 133 -25.63 13.48 -14.65
N ASN A 134 -26.80 12.95 -14.34
CA ASN A 134 -28.08 13.65 -14.47
C ASN A 134 -28.46 14.53 -13.26
N GLY A 135 -27.54 14.67 -12.27
CA GLY A 135 -27.76 15.45 -11.06
C GLY A 135 -28.58 14.74 -9.98
N THR A 136 -28.94 13.47 -10.16
CA THR A 136 -29.53 12.67 -9.08
C THR A 136 -28.45 12.31 -8.08
N TYR A 137 -28.66 12.60 -6.79
CA TYR A 137 -27.72 12.28 -5.75
C TYR A 137 -28.33 11.49 -4.60
N GLN A 138 -27.50 10.73 -3.91
CA GLN A 138 -27.82 9.96 -2.71
C GLN A 138 -26.70 10.12 -1.70
N THR A 139 -27.02 10.66 -0.54
CA THR A 139 -26.06 10.91 0.55
C THR A 139 -26.60 10.39 1.85
N GLY A 140 -25.77 9.72 2.63
CA GLY A 140 -26.22 9.26 3.95
C GLY A 140 -25.39 8.17 4.59
N LEU A 141 -25.93 7.68 5.70
CA LEU A 141 -25.45 6.52 6.42
C LEU A 141 -26.20 5.29 5.93
N GLU A 142 -25.47 4.28 5.49
CA GLU A 142 -26.01 3.00 5.07
C GLU A 142 -25.55 1.87 6.01
N MET A 143 -26.44 0.91 6.22
CA MET A 143 -26.17 -0.29 7.01
C MET A 143 -26.58 -1.52 6.22
N TRP A 144 -25.71 -2.53 6.20
CA TRP A 144 -25.93 -3.79 5.49
C TRP A 144 -25.85 -4.99 6.43
N GLN A 145 -26.77 -5.90 6.25
CA GLN A 145 -26.71 -7.18 6.94
C GLN A 145 -25.90 -8.17 6.08
N GLN A 146 -24.77 -8.58 6.59
CA GLN A 146 -23.89 -9.55 5.93
C GLN A 146 -24.09 -10.97 6.48
N PRO A 147 -24.08 -12.00 5.63
CA PRO A 147 -24.17 -13.39 6.07
C PRO A 147 -22.97 -13.81 6.91
N ASN A 148 -23.10 -14.88 7.70
CA ASN A 148 -22.00 -15.46 8.47
C ASN A 148 -21.08 -16.38 7.64
N ILE A 149 -21.00 -16.16 6.35
CA ILE A 149 -20.17 -16.92 5.41
C ILE A 149 -19.17 -15.94 4.81
N PRO A 150 -17.87 -16.23 4.76
CA PRO A 150 -16.87 -15.41 4.10
C PRO A 150 -17.24 -15.13 2.63
N SER A 151 -16.95 -13.93 2.15
CA SER A 151 -17.38 -13.50 0.81
C SER A 151 -16.73 -14.28 -0.32
N ASP A 152 -15.49 -14.77 -0.13
CA ASP A 152 -14.82 -15.64 -1.10
C ASP A 152 -15.54 -16.98 -1.28
N VAL A 153 -16.09 -17.54 -0.19
CA VAL A 153 -16.89 -18.78 -0.21
C VAL A 153 -18.24 -18.50 -0.86
N LEU A 154 -18.86 -17.38 -0.56
CA LEU A 154 -20.15 -16.99 -1.13
C LEU A 154 -20.06 -16.78 -2.66
N GLU A 155 -19.00 -16.13 -3.13
CA GLU A 155 -18.77 -15.95 -4.57
C GLU A 155 -18.41 -17.25 -5.28
N ALA A 156 -17.65 -18.14 -4.64
CA ALA A 156 -17.39 -19.46 -5.19
C ALA A 156 -18.69 -20.25 -5.38
N LYS A 157 -19.58 -20.17 -4.39
CA LYS A 157 -20.92 -20.82 -4.47
C LYS A 157 -21.77 -20.25 -5.61
N LYS A 158 -21.87 -18.92 -5.73
CA LYS A 158 -22.59 -18.26 -6.82
C LYS A 158 -22.10 -18.70 -8.21
N ARG A 159 -20.77 -18.87 -8.38
CA ARG A 159 -20.18 -19.34 -9.65
C ARG A 159 -20.53 -20.79 -9.97
N VAL A 160 -20.64 -21.65 -8.96
CA VAL A 160 -21.07 -23.04 -9.15
C VAL A 160 -22.55 -23.09 -9.55
N ASP A 161 -23.40 -22.35 -8.86
CA ASP A 161 -24.83 -22.29 -9.13
C ASP A 161 -25.13 -21.76 -10.56
N GLN A 162 -24.35 -20.72 -11.01
CA GLN A 162 -24.48 -20.19 -12.38
C GLN A 162 -23.98 -21.14 -13.49
N LYS A 163 -23.10 -22.09 -13.18
CA LYS A 163 -22.67 -23.11 -14.16
C LYS A 163 -23.63 -24.28 -14.29
N ASN A 164 -24.49 -24.47 -13.30
CA ASN A 164 -25.45 -25.56 -13.23
C ASN A 164 -26.88 -25.12 -13.64
N ALA A 165 -27.06 -23.84 -13.94
CA ALA A 165 -28.31 -23.27 -14.45
C ALA A 165 -28.24 -23.05 -15.97
#